data_900e62aac882c51560f00314198205e5
#
_entry.id   900e62aac882c51560f00314198205e5
#
_cell.length_a   1.000
_cell.length_b   1.000
_cell.length_c   1.000
_cell.angle_alpha   90.00
_cell.angle_beta   90.00
_cell.angle_gamma   90.00
#
_symmetry.space_group_name_H-M   'P 1'
#
loop_
_entity.id
_entity.type
_entity.pdbx_description
1 polymer ?
#
loop_
_entity_poly.entity_id
_entity_poly.type
_entity_poly.pdbx_seq_one_letter_code
_entity_poly.pdbx_strand_id
1 'polypeptide(L)'
;HDYLRVSVTERCNFRCQYCMPEKPFSWVPKENLLSYEDLFKFIKASIDEGIKKVRITGGEPLLREGLDQFVKMIFDYKNDIDLALTTNGFLLPNVAQKLKDAGLKRINISLDSLNAATAAKIAQKDVLETVLKGIEAADDAGLKIKINCVPIKGINDIDLIEVLDFCKSKGYVVRFIEFM
;
A
#
# COMPACT_ATOMS: atom_id res chain seq x y z
N HIS A 1 -3.05 22.04 6.46
CA HIS A 1 -2.89 20.67 5.96
C HIS A 1 -3.43 19.68 6.98
N ASP A 2 -4.25 18.71 6.56
CA ASP A 2 -4.89 17.74 7.45
C ASP A 2 -4.40 16.28 7.17
N TYR A 3 -3.40 16.14 6.30
CA TYR A 3 -2.96 14.85 5.76
C TYR A 3 -1.45 14.70 5.82
N LEU A 4 -0.99 13.61 6.44
CA LEU A 4 0.41 13.21 6.55
C LEU A 4 0.65 11.90 5.79
N ARG A 5 1.73 11.83 5.03
CA ARG A 5 2.21 10.64 4.35
C ARG A 5 3.57 10.24 4.90
N VAL A 6 3.71 9.01 5.38
CA VAL A 6 4.91 8.52 6.06
C VAL A 6 5.46 7.32 5.32
N SER A 7 6.65 7.45 4.76
CA SER A 7 7.40 6.34 4.17
C SER A 7 8.19 5.62 5.25
N VAL A 8 7.94 4.33 5.45
CA VAL A 8 8.61 3.53 6.48
C VAL A 8 9.80 2.73 5.96
N THR A 9 9.93 2.57 4.65
CA THR A 9 11.03 1.88 3.98
C THR A 9 11.11 2.28 2.53
N GLU A 10 12.29 2.24 1.94
CA GLU A 10 12.48 2.36 0.49
C GLU A 10 12.49 1.00 -0.23
N ARG A 11 12.62 -0.11 0.53
CA ARG A 11 12.70 -1.46 -0.04
C ARG A 11 11.35 -1.87 -0.61
N CYS A 12 11.40 -2.53 -1.78
CA CYS A 12 10.23 -3.10 -2.43
C CYS A 12 10.58 -4.48 -3.01
N ASN A 13 9.62 -5.39 -3.02
CA ASN A 13 9.72 -6.71 -3.64
C ASN A 13 9.26 -6.75 -5.10
N PHE A 14 8.82 -5.60 -5.64
CA PHE A 14 8.52 -5.38 -7.06
C PHE A 14 9.53 -4.44 -7.70
N ARG A 15 9.54 -4.39 -9.04
CA ARG A 15 10.35 -3.46 -9.85
C ARG A 15 9.48 -2.81 -10.91
N CYS A 16 8.36 -2.20 -10.46
CA CYS A 16 7.41 -1.60 -11.38
C CYS A 16 8.08 -0.53 -12.26
N GLN A 17 7.85 -0.63 -13.57
CA GLN A 17 8.50 0.18 -14.61
C GLN A 17 8.34 1.69 -14.39
N TYR A 18 7.25 2.11 -13.76
CA TYR A 18 6.95 3.50 -13.47
C TYR A 18 7.45 3.98 -12.10
N CYS A 19 8.01 3.11 -11.27
CA CYS A 19 8.31 3.43 -9.86
C CYS A 19 9.76 3.18 -9.47
N MET A 20 10.33 2.06 -9.88
CA MET A 20 11.66 1.63 -9.47
C MET A 20 12.59 1.55 -10.68
N PRO A 21 13.82 2.10 -10.59
CA PRO A 21 14.80 1.98 -11.66
C PRO A 21 15.23 0.53 -11.86
N GLU A 22 15.47 0.13 -13.11
CA GLU A 22 15.94 -1.22 -13.46
C GLU A 22 17.32 -1.52 -12.89
N LYS A 23 18.18 -0.52 -12.79
CA LYS A 23 19.56 -0.68 -12.29
C LYS A 23 19.56 -0.85 -10.78
N PRO A 24 20.38 -1.76 -10.24
CA PRO A 24 20.54 -1.90 -8.81
C PRO A 24 21.04 -0.57 -8.21
N PHE A 25 20.41 -0.15 -7.15
CA PHE A 25 20.84 0.97 -6.32
C PHE A 25 21.06 0.47 -4.89
N SER A 26 21.93 1.15 -4.16
CA SER A 26 22.19 0.81 -2.76
C SER A 26 21.00 1.22 -1.89
N TRP A 27 20.46 0.27 -1.16
CA TRP A 27 19.45 0.56 -0.15
C TRP A 27 20.07 1.26 1.06
N VAL A 28 19.33 2.16 1.67
CA VAL A 28 19.71 2.70 2.98
C VAL A 28 19.87 1.54 3.98
N PRO A 29 21.01 1.45 4.68
CA PRO A 29 21.19 0.45 5.73
C PRO A 29 20.08 0.51 6.78
N LYS A 30 19.67 -0.65 7.32
CA LYS A 30 18.54 -0.71 8.28
C LYS A 30 18.75 0.18 9.49
N GLU A 31 20.01 0.30 9.95
CA GLU A 31 20.44 1.12 11.07
C GLU A 31 20.27 2.63 10.83
N ASN A 32 20.18 3.05 9.58
CA ASN A 32 19.97 4.46 9.21
C ASN A 32 18.48 4.81 9.00
N LEU A 33 17.58 3.82 9.10
CA LEU A 33 16.16 4.09 9.10
C LEU A 33 15.69 4.51 10.49
N LEU A 34 14.86 5.53 10.58
CA LEU A 34 14.20 5.89 11.83
C LEU A 34 13.47 4.68 12.43
N SER A 35 13.54 4.50 13.73
CA SER A 35 12.75 3.49 14.44
C SER A 35 11.24 3.78 14.30
N TYR A 36 10.40 2.80 14.59
CA TYR A 36 8.95 3.06 14.63
C TYR A 36 8.58 4.02 15.76
N GLU A 37 9.31 3.96 16.87
CA GLU A 37 9.16 4.84 18.02
C GLU A 37 9.46 6.30 17.65
N ASP A 38 10.51 6.55 16.86
CA ASP A 38 10.85 7.91 16.43
C ASP A 38 9.89 8.43 15.37
N LEU A 39 9.48 7.58 14.40
CA LEU A 39 8.42 7.92 13.46
C LEU A 39 7.10 8.23 14.19
N PHE A 40 6.78 7.48 15.23
CA PHE A 40 5.57 7.70 16.03
C PHE A 40 5.61 9.05 16.77
N LYS A 41 6.75 9.44 17.35
CA LYS A 41 6.91 10.77 17.98
C LYS A 41 6.57 11.89 17.00
N PHE A 42 7.04 11.78 15.76
CA PHE A 42 6.75 12.76 14.71
C PHE A 42 5.25 12.74 14.32
N ILE A 43 4.66 11.54 14.13
CA ILE A 43 3.23 11.41 13.81
C ILE A 43 2.37 11.97 14.93
N LYS A 44 2.72 11.67 16.20
CA LYS A 44 2.03 12.18 17.37
C LYS A 44 2.01 13.71 17.40
N ALA A 45 3.18 14.33 17.26
CA ALA A 45 3.26 15.80 17.20
C ALA A 45 2.42 16.37 16.04
N SER A 46 2.45 15.70 14.87
CA SER A 46 1.64 16.13 13.72
C SER A 46 0.12 16.02 13.98
N ILE A 47 -0.32 14.97 14.68
CA ILE A 47 -1.73 14.81 15.07
C ILE A 47 -2.14 15.90 16.07
N ASP A 48 -1.28 16.21 17.03
CA ASP A 48 -1.51 17.27 18.02
C ASP A 48 -1.65 18.64 17.34
N GLU A 49 -0.95 18.88 16.23
CA GLU A 49 -1.04 20.07 15.38
C GLU A 49 -2.20 20.01 14.35
N GLY A 50 -3.08 19.02 14.42
CA GLY A 50 -4.33 19.00 13.65
C GLY A 50 -4.34 18.08 12.41
N ILE A 51 -3.35 17.22 12.22
CA ILE A 51 -3.41 16.17 11.20
C ILE A 51 -4.55 15.19 11.54
N LYS A 52 -5.42 14.94 10.56
CA LYS A 52 -6.60 14.06 10.68
C LYS A 52 -6.46 12.75 9.90
N LYS A 53 -5.50 12.69 8.98
CA LYS A 53 -5.29 11.55 8.08
C LYS A 53 -3.82 11.20 8.05
N VAL A 54 -3.51 9.93 8.31
CA VAL A 54 -2.14 9.38 8.21
C VAL A 54 -2.15 8.24 7.20
N ARG A 55 -1.23 8.30 6.24
CA ARG A 55 -1.00 7.21 5.30
C ARG A 55 0.41 6.67 5.43
N ILE A 56 0.48 5.42 5.81
CA ILE A 56 1.72 4.65 5.82
C ILE A 56 1.99 4.17 4.39
N THR A 57 3.21 4.33 3.96
CA THR A 57 3.69 3.95 2.62
C THR A 57 5.18 3.58 2.69
N GLY A 58 5.83 3.47 1.53
CA GLY A 58 7.26 3.18 1.41
C GLY A 58 7.58 2.80 -0.02
N GLY A 59 8.59 1.97 -0.21
CA GLY A 59 8.62 1.03 -1.31
C GLY A 59 7.46 0.05 -1.12
N GLU A 60 7.69 -1.07 -0.41
CA GLU A 60 6.60 -1.92 0.09
C GLU A 60 6.65 -1.95 1.63
N PRO A 61 5.71 -1.29 2.32
CA PRO A 61 5.74 -1.16 3.77
C PRO A 61 5.62 -2.50 4.50
N LEU A 62 4.95 -3.50 3.92
CA LEU A 62 4.79 -4.83 4.51
C LEU A 62 6.09 -5.64 4.57
N LEU A 63 7.16 -5.18 3.91
CA LEU A 63 8.50 -5.75 4.07
C LEU A 63 9.18 -5.35 5.38
N ARG A 64 8.71 -4.29 6.03
CA ARG A 64 9.27 -3.86 7.30
C ARG A 64 8.56 -4.58 8.44
N GLU A 65 9.28 -5.43 9.15
CA GLU A 65 8.78 -6.19 10.31
C GLU A 65 8.20 -5.26 11.39
N GLY A 66 7.14 -5.71 12.08
CA GLY A 66 6.50 -4.95 13.16
C GLY A 66 5.59 -3.82 12.69
N LEU A 67 5.20 -3.79 11.40
CA LEU A 67 4.31 -2.75 10.88
C LEU A 67 2.93 -2.76 11.57
N ASP A 68 2.41 -3.92 11.93
CA ASP A 68 1.18 -4.07 12.71
C ASP A 68 1.28 -3.41 14.08
N GLN A 69 2.41 -3.57 14.77
CA GLN A 69 2.68 -2.89 16.05
C GLN A 69 2.73 -1.38 15.87
N PHE A 70 3.35 -0.90 14.79
CA PHE A 70 3.37 0.54 14.47
C PHE A 70 1.98 1.10 14.16
N VAL A 71 1.16 0.37 13.40
CA VAL A 71 -0.25 0.71 13.19
C VAL A 71 -0.98 0.82 14.53
N LYS A 72 -0.77 -0.16 15.41
CA LYS A 72 -1.38 -0.18 16.75
C LYS A 72 -0.95 1.01 17.61
N MET A 73 0.32 1.39 17.61
CA MET A 73 0.80 2.57 18.35
C MET A 73 0.06 3.84 17.93
N ILE A 74 -0.17 4.03 16.62
CA ILE A 74 -0.89 5.20 16.09
C ILE A 74 -2.37 5.13 16.48
N PHE A 75 -3.00 3.96 16.35
CA PHE A 75 -4.40 3.75 16.67
C PHE A 75 -4.69 3.92 18.17
N ASP A 76 -3.84 3.39 19.05
CA ASP A 76 -3.99 3.51 20.49
C ASP A 76 -3.86 4.97 20.96
N TYR A 77 -3.04 5.76 20.27
CA TYR A 77 -2.92 7.20 20.55
C TYR A 77 -4.14 8.00 20.10
N LYS A 78 -4.66 7.72 18.90
CA LYS A 78 -5.80 8.45 18.32
C LYS A 78 -6.66 7.50 17.50
N ASN A 79 -7.66 6.89 18.11
CA ASN A 79 -8.48 5.84 17.49
C ASN A 79 -9.44 6.34 16.39
N ASP A 80 -9.72 7.64 16.34
CA ASP A 80 -10.53 8.27 15.30
C ASP A 80 -9.72 8.80 14.11
N ILE A 81 -8.37 8.72 14.16
CA ILE A 81 -7.52 9.10 13.03
C ILE A 81 -7.87 8.28 11.77
N ASP A 82 -7.91 8.92 10.61
CA ASP A 82 -8.06 8.23 9.32
C ASP A 82 -6.73 7.59 8.93
N LEU A 83 -6.48 6.38 9.46
CA LEU A 83 -5.25 5.63 9.22
C LEU A 83 -5.41 4.72 8.01
N ALA A 84 -4.49 4.85 7.06
CA ALA A 84 -4.45 4.08 5.82
C ALA A 84 -3.05 3.53 5.53
N LEU A 85 -3.01 2.39 4.86
CA LEU A 85 -1.80 1.77 4.30
C LEU A 85 -1.87 1.80 2.77
N THR A 86 -0.73 2.00 2.11
CA THR A 86 -0.59 1.76 0.66
C THR A 86 0.40 0.63 0.45
N THR A 87 0.02 -0.40 -0.31
CA THR A 87 0.79 -1.63 -0.51
C THR A 87 0.60 -2.17 -1.92
N ASN A 88 1.53 -2.98 -2.39
CA ASN A 88 1.36 -3.77 -3.61
C ASN A 88 0.51 -5.05 -3.41
N GLY A 89 0.09 -5.33 -2.19
CA GLY A 89 -0.83 -6.43 -1.88
C GLY A 89 -0.21 -7.82 -1.76
N PHE A 90 1.02 -8.02 -2.19
CA PHE A 90 1.64 -9.34 -2.29
C PHE A 90 1.78 -10.08 -0.94
N LEU A 91 2.00 -9.34 0.14
CA LEU A 91 2.16 -9.93 1.48
C LEU A 91 0.87 -9.95 2.31
N LEU A 92 -0.22 -9.35 1.82
CA LEU A 92 -1.49 -9.24 2.53
C LEU A 92 -2.10 -10.58 2.95
N PRO A 93 -2.00 -11.68 2.18
CA PRO A 93 -2.60 -12.96 2.59
C PRO A 93 -2.20 -13.40 4.01
N ASN A 94 -0.99 -13.00 4.44
CA ASN A 94 -0.44 -13.41 5.73
C ASN A 94 -0.65 -12.40 6.87
N VAL A 95 -1.04 -11.14 6.55
CA VAL A 95 -1.00 -10.05 7.53
C VAL A 95 -2.27 -9.19 7.58
N ALA A 96 -3.22 -9.36 6.65
CA ALA A 96 -4.41 -8.51 6.56
C ALA A 96 -5.19 -8.46 7.88
N GLN A 97 -5.45 -9.63 8.49
CA GLN A 97 -6.16 -9.71 9.76
C GLN A 97 -5.39 -9.02 10.90
N LYS A 98 -4.07 -9.23 10.99
CA LYS A 98 -3.22 -8.57 12.01
C LYS A 98 -3.27 -7.05 11.90
N LEU A 99 -3.25 -6.52 10.66
CA LEU A 99 -3.36 -5.08 10.43
C LEU A 99 -4.75 -4.55 10.84
N LYS A 100 -5.81 -5.30 10.57
CA LYS A 100 -7.17 -4.96 11.01
C LYS A 100 -7.26 -4.93 12.52
N ASP A 101 -6.76 -5.96 13.19
CA ASP A 101 -6.78 -6.08 14.67
C ASP A 101 -5.94 -4.97 15.33
N ALA A 102 -4.88 -4.51 14.65
CA ALA A 102 -4.08 -3.37 15.06
C ALA A 102 -4.78 -2.01 14.90
N GLY A 103 -5.97 -1.97 14.27
CA GLY A 103 -6.76 -0.76 14.10
C GLY A 103 -6.68 -0.10 12.72
N LEU A 104 -6.07 -0.75 11.72
CA LEU A 104 -6.11 -0.24 10.34
C LEU A 104 -7.55 -0.23 9.83
N LYS A 105 -7.99 0.90 9.28
CA LYS A 105 -9.38 1.07 8.80
C LYS A 105 -9.52 0.84 7.30
N ARG A 106 -8.51 1.24 6.53
CA ARG A 106 -8.55 1.18 5.07
C ARG A 106 -7.18 0.94 4.47
N ILE A 107 -7.20 0.36 3.28
CA ILE A 107 -5.99 -0.01 2.56
C ILE A 107 -6.11 0.41 1.09
N ASN A 108 -5.00 0.91 0.52
CA ASN A 108 -4.89 1.15 -0.91
C ASN A 108 -3.97 0.07 -1.48
N ILE A 109 -4.47 -0.70 -2.42
CA ILE A 109 -3.74 -1.80 -3.05
C ILE A 109 -3.48 -1.43 -4.51
N SER A 110 -2.25 -1.60 -4.97
CA SER A 110 -1.90 -1.39 -6.37
C SER A 110 -2.30 -2.60 -7.21
N LEU A 111 -3.09 -2.36 -8.27
CA LEU A 111 -3.51 -3.38 -9.24
C LEU A 111 -3.61 -2.72 -10.62
N ASP A 112 -2.63 -2.95 -11.47
CA ASP A 112 -2.52 -2.25 -12.76
C ASP A 112 -3.18 -3.01 -13.92
N SER A 113 -3.43 -4.33 -13.76
CA SER A 113 -4.09 -5.17 -14.75
C SER A 113 -4.61 -6.46 -14.09
N LEU A 114 -5.67 -7.03 -14.66
CA LEU A 114 -6.17 -8.38 -14.36
C LEU A 114 -5.64 -9.42 -15.37
N ASN A 115 -4.90 -9.00 -16.37
CA ASN A 115 -4.15 -9.88 -17.25
C ASN A 115 -2.79 -10.24 -16.62
N ALA A 116 -2.55 -11.54 -16.43
CA ALA A 116 -1.34 -12.02 -15.74
C ALA A 116 -0.05 -11.60 -16.45
N ALA A 117 -0.01 -11.65 -17.78
CA ALA A 117 1.16 -11.28 -18.55
C ALA A 117 1.45 -9.76 -18.45
N THR A 118 0.40 -8.93 -18.53
CA THR A 118 0.51 -7.48 -18.38
C THR A 118 0.94 -7.11 -16.96
N ALA A 119 0.33 -7.70 -15.95
CA ALA A 119 0.70 -7.48 -14.54
C ALA A 119 2.15 -7.86 -14.27
N ALA A 120 2.58 -9.03 -14.77
CA ALA A 120 3.96 -9.50 -14.64
C ALA A 120 4.95 -8.59 -15.38
N LYS A 121 4.60 -8.09 -16.55
CA LYS A 121 5.41 -7.14 -17.32
C LYS A 121 5.62 -5.82 -16.57
N ILE A 122 4.56 -5.28 -15.95
CA ILE A 122 4.64 -4.02 -15.20
C ILE A 122 5.45 -4.20 -13.91
N ALA A 123 5.15 -5.23 -13.11
CA ALA A 123 5.78 -5.49 -11.83
C ALA A 123 7.18 -6.12 -11.94
N GLN A 124 7.56 -6.60 -13.13
CA GLN A 124 8.76 -7.41 -13.43
C GLN A 124 8.82 -8.68 -12.55
N LYS A 125 7.65 -9.26 -12.30
CA LYS A 125 7.49 -10.46 -11.48
C LYS A 125 6.08 -11.03 -11.69
N ASP A 126 5.94 -12.34 -11.65
CA ASP A 126 4.60 -12.97 -11.61
C ASP A 126 3.96 -12.72 -10.24
N VAL A 127 2.87 -11.94 -10.23
CA VAL A 127 2.31 -11.38 -9.00
C VAL A 127 0.80 -11.47 -8.90
N LEU A 128 0.08 -11.58 -10.03
CA LEU A 128 -1.37 -11.33 -10.07
C LEU A 128 -2.15 -12.22 -9.12
N GLU A 129 -1.94 -13.52 -9.17
CA GLU A 129 -2.66 -14.47 -8.31
C GLU A 129 -2.48 -14.17 -6.82
N THR A 130 -1.23 -13.86 -6.41
CA THR A 130 -0.92 -13.54 -5.02
C THR A 130 -1.53 -12.21 -4.59
N VAL A 131 -1.53 -11.21 -5.48
CA VAL A 131 -2.16 -9.90 -5.20
C VAL A 131 -3.67 -10.05 -5.07
N LEU A 132 -4.33 -10.83 -5.93
CA LEU A 132 -5.76 -11.09 -5.83
C LEU A 132 -6.11 -11.80 -4.52
N LYS A 133 -5.35 -12.81 -4.10
CA LYS A 133 -5.48 -13.42 -2.76
C LYS A 133 -5.28 -12.40 -1.63
N GLY A 134 -4.37 -11.45 -1.82
CA GLY A 134 -4.16 -10.34 -0.89
C GLY A 134 -5.34 -9.39 -0.79
N ILE A 135 -5.99 -9.08 -1.91
CA ILE A 135 -7.22 -8.28 -1.96
C ILE A 135 -8.35 -9.01 -1.23
N GLU A 136 -8.52 -10.31 -1.50
CA GLU A 136 -9.52 -11.16 -0.83
C GLU A 136 -9.28 -11.21 0.69
N ALA A 137 -8.05 -11.45 1.13
CA ALA A 137 -7.71 -11.45 2.56
C ALA A 137 -7.97 -10.09 3.24
N ALA A 138 -7.77 -8.98 2.53
CA ALA A 138 -8.09 -7.65 3.04
C ALA A 138 -9.61 -7.41 3.16
N ASP A 139 -10.38 -7.93 2.20
CA ASP A 139 -11.85 -7.87 2.20
C ASP A 139 -12.43 -8.71 3.34
N ASP A 140 -11.99 -9.95 3.47
CA ASP A 140 -12.38 -10.88 4.55
C ASP A 140 -12.08 -10.31 5.94
N ALA A 141 -10.95 -9.61 6.09
CA ALA A 141 -10.61 -8.89 7.31
C ALA A 141 -11.48 -7.64 7.54
N GLY A 142 -12.35 -7.25 6.61
CA GLY A 142 -13.22 -6.08 6.71
C GLY A 142 -12.46 -4.75 6.62
N LEU A 143 -11.36 -4.70 5.88
CA LEU A 143 -10.67 -3.47 5.52
C LEU A 143 -11.39 -2.76 4.37
N LYS A 144 -11.53 -1.44 4.45
CA LYS A 144 -12.05 -0.66 3.32
C LYS A 144 -11.00 -0.58 2.21
N ILE A 145 -11.26 -1.23 1.08
CA ILE A 145 -10.31 -1.34 -0.02
C ILE A 145 -10.46 -0.19 -1.01
N LYS A 146 -9.33 0.35 -1.44
CA LYS A 146 -9.20 1.21 -2.60
C LYS A 146 -8.12 0.64 -3.52
N ILE A 147 -8.44 0.49 -4.78
CA ILE A 147 -7.48 0.06 -5.81
C ILE A 147 -6.84 1.30 -6.44
N ASN A 148 -5.52 1.29 -6.54
CA ASN A 148 -4.75 2.25 -7.32
C ASN A 148 -4.29 1.55 -8.60
N CYS A 149 -4.50 2.16 -9.74
CA CYS A 149 -4.07 1.68 -11.04
C CYS A 149 -3.36 2.81 -11.78
N VAL A 150 -2.19 2.53 -12.37
CA VAL A 150 -1.44 3.45 -13.21
C VAL A 150 -1.67 3.09 -14.68
N PRO A 151 -2.47 3.86 -15.44
CA PRO A 151 -2.63 3.66 -16.88
C PRO A 151 -1.33 3.92 -17.62
N ILE A 152 -0.89 2.96 -18.43
CA ILE A 152 0.33 3.06 -19.25
C ILE A 152 -0.06 2.74 -20.69
N LYS A 153 0.00 3.77 -21.56
CA LYS A 153 -0.37 3.65 -22.97
C LYS A 153 0.43 2.55 -23.66
N GLY A 154 -0.26 1.65 -24.37
CA GLY A 154 0.33 0.53 -25.10
C GLY A 154 0.82 -0.63 -24.19
N ILE A 155 0.48 -0.60 -22.89
CA ILE A 155 0.81 -1.68 -21.96
C ILE A 155 -0.46 -2.24 -21.30
N ASN A 156 -1.18 -1.44 -20.50
CA ASN A 156 -2.40 -1.86 -19.79
C ASN A 156 -3.64 -1.01 -20.10
N ASP A 157 -3.57 -0.08 -21.01
CA ASP A 157 -4.66 0.80 -21.39
C ASP A 157 -5.90 0.03 -21.89
N ILE A 158 -5.70 -1.14 -22.48
CA ILE A 158 -6.80 -2.05 -22.90
C ILE A 158 -7.43 -2.80 -21.72
N ASP A 159 -6.72 -2.95 -20.59
CA ASP A 159 -7.15 -3.72 -19.41
C ASP A 159 -7.93 -2.86 -18.40
N LEU A 160 -7.96 -1.53 -18.58
CA LEU A 160 -8.51 -0.59 -17.58
C LEU A 160 -9.99 -0.79 -17.31
N ILE A 161 -10.77 -1.16 -18.33
CA ILE A 161 -12.21 -1.43 -18.18
C ILE A 161 -12.43 -2.67 -17.33
N GLU A 162 -11.63 -3.72 -17.53
CA GLU A 162 -11.71 -4.94 -16.73
C GLU A 162 -11.38 -4.67 -15.25
N VAL A 163 -10.35 -3.86 -14.97
CA VAL A 163 -10.04 -3.42 -13.60
C VAL A 163 -11.18 -2.61 -12.99
N LEU A 164 -11.82 -1.72 -13.78
CA LEU A 164 -12.98 -0.94 -13.34
C LEU A 164 -14.16 -1.84 -13.00
N ASP A 165 -14.48 -2.80 -13.87
CA ASP A 165 -15.60 -3.73 -13.69
C ASP A 165 -15.36 -4.66 -12.49
N PHE A 166 -14.14 -5.14 -12.30
CA PHE A 166 -13.74 -5.87 -11.09
C PHE A 166 -13.99 -5.04 -9.82
N CYS A 167 -13.51 -3.81 -9.79
CA CYS A 167 -13.71 -2.93 -8.62
C CYS A 167 -15.20 -2.67 -8.38
N LYS A 168 -15.97 -2.41 -9.43
CA LYS A 168 -17.42 -2.17 -9.36
C LYS A 168 -18.16 -3.40 -8.81
N SER A 169 -17.83 -4.60 -9.29
CA SER A 169 -18.47 -5.85 -8.85
C SER A 169 -18.24 -6.14 -7.37
N LYS A 170 -17.11 -5.70 -6.82
CA LYS A 170 -16.72 -5.87 -5.42
C LYS A 170 -17.07 -4.67 -4.52
N GLY A 171 -17.56 -3.57 -5.08
CA GLY A 171 -17.84 -2.35 -4.34
C GLY A 171 -16.57 -1.58 -3.92
N TYR A 172 -15.44 -1.84 -4.56
CA TYR A 172 -14.19 -1.14 -4.27
C TYR A 172 -14.12 0.20 -5.01
N VAL A 173 -13.44 1.16 -4.38
CA VAL A 173 -13.11 2.43 -5.05
C VAL A 173 -11.86 2.22 -5.90
N VAL A 174 -11.90 2.56 -7.18
CA VAL A 174 -10.71 2.61 -8.03
C VAL A 174 -10.24 4.05 -8.21
N ARG A 175 -8.92 4.23 -8.24
CA ARG A 175 -8.24 5.48 -8.59
C ARG A 175 -7.24 5.21 -9.70
N PHE A 176 -7.45 5.84 -10.84
CA PHE A 176 -6.44 5.92 -11.88
C PHE A 176 -5.45 7.04 -11.54
N ILE A 177 -4.16 6.72 -11.58
CA ILE A 177 -3.06 7.63 -11.22
C ILE A 177 -2.26 7.87 -12.51
N GLU A 178 -2.02 9.13 -12.83
CA GLU A 178 -1.23 9.50 -14.00
C GLU A 178 0.18 8.90 -13.92
N PHE A 179 0.64 8.39 -15.06
CA PHE A 179 2.03 7.95 -15.23
C PHE A 179 2.92 9.20 -15.26
N MET A 180 3.89 9.27 -14.36
CA MET A 180 4.81 10.40 -14.21
C MET A 180 6.18 10.07 -14.80
#